data_df2e8aadd97992290d014c93167477ff
#
_entry.id   df2e8aadd97992290d014c93167477ff
#
_cell.length_a   1.000
_cell.length_b   1.000
_cell.length_c   1.000
_cell.angle_alpha   90.00
_cell.angle_beta   90.00
_cell.angle_gamma   90.00
#
_symmetry.space_group_name_H-M   'P 1'
#
loop_
_entity.id
_entity.type
_entity.pdbx_description
1 polymer ?
#
loop_
_entity_poly.entity_id
_entity_poly.type
_entity_poly.pdbx_seq_one_letter_code
_entity_poly.pdbx_strand_id
1 'polypeptide(L)'
;MPIIIGISGGSGSGKSRFARRVQSAFPEESTVIEQDWYYRDLSGINLEQAKKTNFDHPNAVEHTLLHHHLNCLNQGIEVEAPDYSYINYRRLLSGNILFPSPLIILEGLFVLCWPEIRNLLHFKLYINVDSETRLERRLKRDTK
;
A
#
# COMPACT_ATOMS: atom_id res chain seq x y z
N MET A 1 15.78 -15.49 -2.49
CA MET A 1 14.58 -14.77 -2.94
C MET A 1 13.82 -14.26 -1.72
N PRO A 2 13.33 -13.04 -1.75
CA PRO A 2 12.58 -12.51 -0.61
C PRO A 2 11.24 -13.23 -0.43
N ILE A 3 10.77 -13.24 0.81
CA ILE A 3 9.42 -13.65 1.13
C ILE A 3 8.54 -12.41 1.08
N ILE A 4 7.44 -12.48 0.36
CA ILE A 4 6.51 -11.36 0.19
C ILE A 4 5.20 -11.70 0.90
N ILE A 5 4.82 -10.86 1.85
CA ILE A 5 3.57 -10.99 2.60
C ILE A 5 2.62 -9.90 2.18
N GLY A 6 1.41 -10.27 1.79
CA GLY A 6 0.33 -9.31 1.52
C GLY A 6 -0.63 -9.23 2.69
N ILE A 7 -0.89 -8.03 3.19
CA ILE A 7 -1.82 -7.79 4.29
C ILE A 7 -2.92 -6.87 3.78
N SER A 8 -4.15 -7.39 3.74
CA SER A 8 -5.32 -6.65 3.31
C SER A 8 -6.33 -6.54 4.45
N GLY A 9 -7.27 -5.65 4.29
CA GLY A 9 -8.33 -5.41 5.26
C GLY A 9 -8.98 -4.06 5.01
N GLY A 10 -10.19 -3.88 5.51
CA GLY A 10 -10.89 -2.62 5.37
C GLY A 10 -10.20 -1.48 6.09
N SER A 11 -10.56 -0.25 5.72
CA SER A 11 -10.06 0.93 6.41
C SER A 11 -10.40 0.84 7.91
N GLY A 12 -9.43 1.11 8.78
CA GLY A 12 -9.60 1.01 10.22
C GLY A 12 -9.50 -0.41 10.78
N SER A 13 -9.10 -1.39 9.98
CA SER A 13 -8.96 -2.78 10.44
C SER A 13 -7.68 -3.02 11.25
N GLY A 14 -6.69 -2.12 11.17
CA GLY A 14 -5.42 -2.28 11.85
C GLY A 14 -4.32 -2.91 10.98
N LYS A 15 -4.52 -2.98 9.66
CA LYS A 15 -3.55 -3.60 8.76
C LYS A 15 -2.19 -2.91 8.77
N SER A 16 -2.15 -1.59 8.78
CA SER A 16 -0.89 -0.82 8.83
C SER A 16 -0.16 -1.05 10.15
N ARG A 17 -0.89 -1.06 11.24
CA ARG A 17 -0.33 -1.34 12.57
C ARG A 17 0.24 -2.76 12.62
N PHE A 18 -0.46 -3.72 12.06
CA PHE A 18 0.01 -5.10 11.99
C PHE A 18 1.29 -5.20 11.16
N ALA A 19 1.32 -4.53 10.00
CA ALA A 19 2.50 -4.51 9.13
C ALA A 19 3.72 -3.92 9.87
N ARG A 20 3.53 -2.84 10.62
CA ARG A 20 4.60 -2.22 11.41
C ARG A 20 5.07 -3.13 12.54
N ARG A 21 4.19 -3.91 13.14
CA ARG A 21 4.56 -4.89 14.17
C ARG A 21 5.42 -6.01 13.59
N VAL A 22 5.08 -6.50 12.40
CA VAL A 22 5.90 -7.49 11.70
C VAL A 22 7.27 -6.90 11.38
N GLN A 23 7.30 -5.66 10.86
CA GLN A 23 8.55 -4.97 10.58
C GLN A 23 9.42 -4.84 11.84
N SER A 24 8.81 -4.52 12.98
CA SER A 24 9.53 -4.36 14.24
C SER A 24 10.19 -5.67 14.71
N ALA A 25 9.64 -6.81 14.33
CA ALA A 25 10.24 -8.11 14.63
C ALA A 25 11.47 -8.40 13.76
N PHE A 26 11.57 -7.75 12.59
CA PHE A 26 12.66 -7.94 11.63
C PHE A 26 13.16 -6.58 11.13
N PRO A 27 13.68 -5.71 12.01
CA PRO A 27 13.89 -4.29 11.67
C PRO A 27 14.90 -4.03 10.56
N GLU A 28 15.92 -4.88 10.43
CA GLU A 28 16.96 -4.72 9.41
C GLU A 28 16.75 -5.63 8.20
N GLU A 29 15.80 -6.53 8.27
CA GLU A 29 15.58 -7.57 7.26
C GLU A 29 14.22 -7.46 6.58
N SER A 30 13.50 -6.35 6.81
CA SER A 30 12.18 -6.18 6.23
C SER A 30 11.97 -4.79 5.64
N THR A 31 11.13 -4.74 4.62
CA THR A 31 10.70 -3.52 3.95
C THR A 31 9.18 -3.51 3.91
N VAL A 32 8.57 -2.40 4.35
CA VAL A 32 7.11 -2.21 4.28
C VAL A 32 6.78 -1.33 3.10
N ILE A 33 5.82 -1.78 2.30
CA ILE A 33 5.28 -1.04 1.17
C ILE A 33 3.80 -0.80 1.44
N GLU A 34 3.39 0.45 1.38
CA GLU A 34 1.99 0.83 1.53
C GLU A 34 1.37 1.03 0.15
N GLN A 35 0.32 0.29 -0.14
CA GLN A 35 -0.39 0.39 -1.42
C GLN A 35 -0.92 1.81 -1.67
N ASP A 36 -1.23 2.56 -0.61
CA ASP A 36 -1.75 3.91 -0.71
C ASP A 36 -0.78 4.89 -1.38
N TRP A 37 0.50 4.58 -1.42
CA TRP A 37 1.48 5.40 -2.15
C TRP A 37 1.28 5.35 -3.66
N TYR A 38 0.55 4.37 -4.16
CA TYR A 38 0.45 4.03 -5.58
C TYR A 38 -0.84 4.50 -6.23
N TYR A 39 -1.54 5.48 -5.65
CA TYR A 39 -2.69 6.07 -6.33
C TYR A 39 -2.27 6.72 -7.63
N ARG A 40 -3.17 6.70 -8.61
CA ARG A 40 -2.89 7.26 -9.94
C ARG A 40 -2.65 8.76 -9.85
N ASP A 41 -1.66 9.22 -10.63
CA ASP A 41 -1.39 10.65 -10.76
C ASP A 41 -2.52 11.30 -11.56
N LEU A 42 -3.25 12.22 -10.93
CA LEU A 42 -4.39 12.92 -11.53
C LEU A 42 -4.04 14.35 -11.93
N SER A 43 -2.75 14.69 -12.00
CA SER A 43 -2.30 16.04 -12.37
C SER A 43 -2.73 16.47 -13.78
N GLY A 44 -3.00 15.49 -14.66
CA GLY A 44 -3.44 15.75 -16.04
C GLY A 44 -4.92 15.99 -16.21
N ILE A 45 -5.73 15.92 -15.14
CA ILE A 45 -7.15 16.13 -15.21
C ILE A 45 -7.57 17.35 -14.37
N ASN A 46 -8.78 17.83 -14.64
CA ASN A 46 -9.39 18.97 -13.94
C ASN A 46 -9.54 18.66 -12.44
N LEU A 47 -9.23 19.64 -11.58
CA LEU A 47 -9.31 19.50 -10.13
C LEU A 47 -10.72 19.07 -9.67
N GLU A 48 -11.76 19.59 -10.30
CA GLU A 48 -13.14 19.21 -10.00
C GLU A 48 -13.40 17.73 -10.26
N GLN A 49 -12.83 17.19 -11.34
CA GLN A 49 -12.93 15.76 -11.66
C GLN A 49 -12.08 14.94 -10.71
N ALA A 50 -10.90 15.43 -10.34
CA ALA A 50 -10.03 14.75 -9.40
C ALA A 50 -10.68 14.57 -8.03
N LYS A 51 -11.41 15.59 -7.56
CA LYS A 51 -12.15 15.54 -6.30
C LYS A 51 -13.23 14.47 -6.27
N LYS A 52 -13.72 14.05 -7.44
CA LYS A 52 -14.77 13.04 -7.56
C LYS A 52 -14.20 11.60 -7.61
N THR A 53 -12.89 11.46 -7.57
CA THR A 53 -12.25 10.15 -7.63
C THR A 53 -12.63 9.32 -6.41
N ASN A 54 -13.06 8.08 -6.67
CA ASN A 54 -13.35 7.13 -5.60
C ASN A 54 -12.08 6.37 -5.25
N PHE A 55 -11.39 6.80 -4.19
CA PHE A 55 -10.18 6.15 -3.71
C PHE A 55 -10.44 4.80 -3.03
N ASP A 56 -11.71 4.45 -2.85
CA ASP A 56 -12.11 3.13 -2.31
C ASP A 56 -12.35 2.11 -3.44
N HIS A 57 -11.94 2.42 -4.67
CA HIS A 57 -12.04 1.51 -5.81
C HIS A 57 -10.65 1.09 -6.28
N PRO A 58 -10.44 -0.21 -6.61
CA PRO A 58 -9.12 -0.69 -7.05
C PRO A 58 -8.55 0.05 -8.25
N ASN A 59 -9.40 0.57 -9.14
CA ASN A 59 -8.96 1.31 -10.31
C ASN A 59 -8.27 2.64 -9.98
N ALA A 60 -8.42 3.14 -8.75
CA ALA A 60 -7.73 4.36 -8.31
C ALA A 60 -6.23 4.13 -8.10
N VAL A 61 -5.81 2.87 -7.95
CA VAL A 61 -4.43 2.48 -7.69
C VAL A 61 -3.74 2.10 -8.99
N GLU A 62 -2.53 2.60 -9.21
CA GLU A 62 -1.70 2.18 -10.33
C GLU A 62 -0.99 0.87 -9.99
N HIS A 63 -1.73 -0.22 -10.08
CA HIS A 63 -1.25 -1.54 -9.69
C HIS A 63 -0.13 -2.06 -10.60
N THR A 64 -0.05 -1.59 -11.83
CA THR A 64 1.04 -1.98 -12.75
C THR A 64 2.39 -1.47 -12.26
N LEU A 65 2.43 -0.24 -11.73
CA LEU A 65 3.65 0.31 -11.13
C LEU A 65 4.01 -0.46 -9.84
N LEU A 66 3.02 -0.74 -9.01
CA LEU A 66 3.23 -1.52 -7.79
C LEU A 66 3.79 -2.91 -8.12
N HIS A 67 3.21 -3.57 -9.10
CA HIS A 67 3.67 -4.88 -9.58
C HIS A 67 5.11 -4.80 -10.09
N HIS A 68 5.44 -3.76 -10.87
CA HIS A 68 6.80 -3.55 -11.37
C HIS A 68 7.79 -3.38 -10.22
N HIS A 69 7.46 -2.58 -9.21
CA HIS A 69 8.33 -2.38 -8.05
C HIS A 69 8.54 -3.68 -7.27
N LEU A 70 7.48 -4.47 -7.07
CA LEU A 70 7.60 -5.76 -6.40
C LEU A 70 8.51 -6.72 -7.17
N ASN A 71 8.40 -6.73 -8.50
CA ASN A 71 9.29 -7.55 -9.33
C ASN A 71 10.74 -7.08 -9.23
N CYS A 72 10.99 -5.78 -9.22
CA CYS A 72 12.34 -5.24 -9.06
C CYS A 72 12.95 -5.70 -7.72
N LEU A 73 12.20 -5.54 -6.64
CA LEU A 73 12.66 -5.94 -5.32
C LEU A 73 12.88 -7.45 -5.24
N ASN A 74 12.02 -8.23 -5.89
CA ASN A 74 12.15 -9.68 -5.95
C ASN A 74 13.41 -10.13 -6.70
N GLN A 75 13.91 -9.30 -7.62
CA GLN A 75 15.12 -9.55 -8.40
C GLN A 75 16.36 -8.90 -7.78
N GLY A 76 16.25 -8.30 -6.61
CA GLY A 76 17.36 -7.67 -5.93
C GLY A 76 17.65 -6.24 -6.39
N ILE A 77 16.68 -5.57 -7.03
CA ILE A 77 16.82 -4.21 -7.56
C ILE A 77 16.06 -3.25 -6.67
N GLU A 78 16.74 -2.23 -6.17
CA GLU A 78 16.10 -1.19 -5.36
C GLU A 78 15.21 -0.28 -6.21
N VAL A 79 14.19 0.31 -5.60
CA VAL A 79 13.27 1.26 -6.25
C VAL A 79 13.00 2.43 -5.33
N GLU A 80 12.66 3.57 -5.92
CA GLU A 80 12.20 4.71 -5.14
C GLU A 80 10.70 4.57 -4.89
N ALA A 81 10.28 4.60 -3.63
CA ALA A 81 8.87 4.56 -3.26
C ALA A 81 8.18 5.84 -3.75
N PRO A 82 7.01 5.74 -4.38
CA PRO A 82 6.23 6.94 -4.68
C PRO A 82 5.62 7.51 -3.41
N ASP A 83 5.21 8.77 -3.48
CA ASP A 83 4.39 9.41 -2.48
C ASP A 83 3.19 10.01 -3.19
N TYR A 84 2.14 10.36 -2.46
CA TYR A 84 0.92 10.87 -3.06
C TYR A 84 0.39 12.09 -2.31
N SER A 85 0.14 13.17 -3.06
CA SER A 85 -0.46 14.38 -2.51
C SER A 85 -1.97 14.35 -2.71
N TYR A 86 -2.73 14.25 -1.61
CA TYR A 86 -4.19 14.32 -1.63
C TYR A 86 -4.71 15.75 -1.84
N ILE A 87 -3.82 16.74 -1.72
CA ILE A 87 -4.18 18.15 -1.98
C ILE A 87 -4.19 18.41 -3.48
N ASN A 88 -3.16 17.94 -4.18
CA ASN A 88 -2.96 18.19 -5.62
C ASN A 88 -3.33 17.00 -6.48
N TYR A 89 -3.69 15.86 -5.89
CA TYR A 89 -4.03 14.60 -6.58
C TYR A 89 -2.92 14.16 -7.55
N ARG A 90 -1.66 14.30 -7.11
CA ARG A 90 -0.51 13.94 -7.92
C ARG A 90 0.45 13.05 -7.16
N ARG A 91 1.15 12.22 -7.93
CA ARG A 91 2.26 11.43 -7.41
C ARG A 91 3.49 12.31 -7.30
N LEU A 92 4.23 12.10 -6.20
CA LEU A 92 5.46 12.82 -5.91
C LEU A 92 6.61 11.82 -5.80
N LEU A 93 7.83 12.30 -6.02
CA LEU A 93 9.02 11.53 -5.67
C LEU A 93 9.24 11.70 -4.18
N SER A 94 9.31 10.58 -3.46
CA SER A 94 9.44 10.61 -2.00
C SER A 94 10.89 10.80 -1.54
N GLY A 95 11.86 10.44 -2.38
CA GLY A 95 13.25 10.34 -1.99
C GLY A 95 13.54 9.12 -1.11
N ASN A 96 12.55 8.29 -0.86
CA ASN A 96 12.67 7.13 0.01
C ASN A 96 12.94 5.88 -0.83
N ILE A 97 14.12 5.29 -0.63
CA ILE A 97 14.52 4.10 -1.39
C ILE A 97 14.06 2.85 -0.67
N LEU A 98 13.39 1.97 -1.41
CA LEU A 98 13.02 0.65 -0.94
C LEU A 98 14.11 -0.32 -1.34
N PHE A 99 14.69 -0.99 -0.35
CA PHE A 99 15.78 -1.94 -0.59
C PHE A 99 15.23 -3.37 -0.68
N PRO A 100 15.83 -4.22 -1.53
CA PRO A 100 15.45 -5.62 -1.61
C PRO A 100 15.87 -6.34 -0.32
N SER A 101 14.90 -6.48 0.57
CA SER A 101 15.09 -7.13 1.89
C SER A 101 14.61 -8.58 1.84
N PRO A 102 15.09 -9.46 2.73
CA PRO A 102 14.60 -10.84 2.79
C PRO A 102 13.10 -10.95 3.02
N LEU A 103 12.49 -9.97 3.68
CA LEU A 103 11.05 -9.92 3.94
C LEU A 103 10.47 -8.61 3.38
N ILE A 104 9.49 -8.74 2.50
CA ILE A 104 8.76 -7.61 1.94
C ILE A 104 7.32 -7.70 2.42
N ILE A 105 6.82 -6.63 3.04
CA ILE A 105 5.47 -6.57 3.60
C ILE A 105 4.69 -5.53 2.79
N LEU A 106 3.71 -6.00 2.01
CA LEU A 106 2.81 -5.14 1.25
C LEU A 106 1.48 -5.06 1.99
N GLU A 107 1.05 -3.85 2.35
CA GLU A 107 -0.23 -3.68 3.02
C GLU A 107 -1.11 -2.71 2.26
N GLY A 108 -2.41 -2.93 2.32
CA GLY A 108 -3.38 -2.03 1.71
C GLY A 108 -4.74 -2.66 1.52
N LEU A 109 -5.68 -1.81 1.15
CA LEU A 109 -7.08 -2.18 1.00
C LEU A 109 -7.28 -3.21 -0.13
N PHE A 110 -6.51 -3.12 -1.22
CA PHE A 110 -6.74 -3.88 -2.44
C PHE A 110 -5.61 -4.85 -2.81
N VAL A 111 -4.69 -5.15 -1.89
CA VAL A 111 -3.49 -5.94 -2.24
C VAL A 111 -3.82 -7.36 -2.72
N LEU A 112 -4.99 -7.88 -2.40
CA LEU A 112 -5.43 -9.21 -2.83
C LEU A 112 -6.33 -9.17 -4.08
N CYS A 113 -6.60 -7.98 -4.62
CA CYS A 113 -7.52 -7.82 -5.76
C CYS A 113 -6.89 -8.14 -7.12
N TRP A 114 -5.59 -7.89 -7.27
CA TRP A 114 -4.93 -8.02 -8.57
C TRP A 114 -4.22 -9.37 -8.68
N PRO A 115 -4.60 -10.21 -9.67
CA PRO A 115 -3.99 -11.54 -9.81
C PRO A 115 -2.47 -11.52 -9.97
N GLU A 116 -1.92 -10.56 -10.72
CA GLU A 116 -0.49 -10.46 -10.97
C GLU A 116 0.29 -10.15 -9.69
N ILE A 117 -0.28 -9.35 -8.79
CA ILE A 117 0.33 -9.06 -7.49
C ILE A 117 0.11 -10.24 -6.55
N ARG A 118 -1.11 -10.75 -6.52
CA ARG A 118 -1.47 -11.88 -5.65
C ARG A 118 -0.57 -13.09 -5.89
N ASN A 119 -0.17 -13.31 -7.14
CA ASN A 119 0.71 -14.43 -7.51
C ASN A 119 2.15 -14.27 -6.99
N LEU A 120 2.57 -13.05 -6.64
CA LEU A 120 3.88 -12.81 -6.04
C LEU A 120 3.90 -13.01 -4.54
N LEU A 121 2.73 -13.07 -3.90
CA LEU A 121 2.62 -13.14 -2.45
C LEU A 121 2.81 -14.58 -1.97
N HIS A 122 3.75 -14.78 -1.05
CA HIS A 122 3.96 -16.08 -0.41
C HIS A 122 2.94 -16.32 0.70
N PHE A 123 2.56 -15.26 1.41
CA PHE A 123 1.53 -15.29 2.45
C PHE A 123 0.52 -14.19 2.20
N LYS A 124 -0.74 -14.53 2.38
CA LYS A 124 -1.87 -13.61 2.18
C LYS A 124 -2.67 -13.56 3.47
N LEU A 125 -2.72 -12.38 4.06
CA LEU A 125 -3.42 -12.16 5.32
C LEU A 125 -4.56 -11.16 5.09
N TYR A 126 -5.73 -11.48 5.60
CA TYR A 126 -6.86 -10.57 5.60
C TYR A 126 -7.28 -10.29 7.04
N ILE A 127 -7.22 -9.02 7.42
CA ILE A 127 -7.62 -8.61 8.76
C ILE A 127 -9.11 -8.28 8.72
N ASN A 128 -9.91 -9.12 9.37
CA ASN A 128 -11.35 -8.99 9.40
C ASN A 128 -11.79 -8.38 10.73
N VAL A 129 -12.22 -7.12 10.67
CA VAL A 129 -12.77 -6.40 11.82
C VAL A 129 -14.13 -5.87 11.39
N ASP A 130 -15.11 -5.90 12.29
CA ASP A 130 -16.46 -5.47 11.96
C ASP A 130 -16.51 -3.98 11.57
N SER A 131 -17.54 -3.63 10.79
CA SER A 131 -17.67 -2.28 10.22
C SER A 131 -17.80 -1.19 11.28
N GLU A 132 -18.47 -1.49 12.39
CA GLU A 132 -18.65 -0.54 13.49
C GLU A 132 -17.33 -0.21 14.17
N THR A 133 -16.53 -1.23 14.49
CA THR A 133 -15.21 -1.05 15.08
C THR A 133 -14.28 -0.25 14.15
N ARG A 134 -14.32 -0.54 12.85
CA ARG A 134 -13.53 0.19 11.86
C ARG A 134 -13.92 1.66 11.80
N LEU A 135 -15.23 1.95 11.83
CA LEU A 135 -15.72 3.31 11.82
C LEU A 135 -15.27 4.08 13.05
N GLU A 136 -15.36 3.49 14.24
CA GLU A 136 -14.88 4.11 15.47
C GLU A 136 -13.39 4.46 15.39
N ARG A 137 -12.57 3.53 14.88
CA ARG A 137 -11.13 3.75 14.73
C ARG A 137 -10.82 4.88 13.75
N ARG A 138 -11.56 4.96 12.66
CA ARG A 138 -11.41 6.04 11.68
C ARG A 138 -11.79 7.38 12.28
N LEU A 139 -12.90 7.46 13.00
CA LEU A 139 -13.34 8.69 13.64
C LEU A 139 -12.31 9.20 14.66
N LYS A 140 -11.73 8.31 15.45
CA LYS A 140 -10.67 8.67 16.40
C LYS A 140 -9.42 9.19 15.70
N ARG A 141 -9.03 8.58 14.59
CA ARG A 141 -7.87 8.99 13.82
C ARG A 141 -8.08 10.37 13.19
N ASP A 142 -9.26 10.58 12.61
CA ASP A 142 -9.55 11.78 11.84
C ASP A 142 -9.89 13.00 12.71
N THR A 143 -10.19 12.79 14.00
CA THR A 143 -10.50 13.86 14.95
C THR A 143 -9.34 14.28 15.84
N LYS A 144 -8.17 13.71 15.67
CA LYS A 144 -6.97 14.07 16.43
C LYS A 144 -6.22 15.23 15.81
#